data_035cd9e4e40e065ef6bfd6073c55b456
#
_entry.id   035cd9e4e40e065ef6bfd6073c55b456
#
_cell.length_a   1.000
_cell.length_b   1.000
_cell.length_c   1.000
_cell.angle_alpha   90.00
_cell.angle_beta   90.00
_cell.angle_gamma   90.00
#
_symmetry.space_group_name_H-M   'P 1'
#
loop_
_entity.id
_entity.type
_entity.pdbx_description
1 polymer ?
#
loop_
_entity_poly.entity_id
_entity_poly.type
_entity_poly.pdbx_seq_one_letter_code
_entity_poly.pdbx_strand_id
1 'polypeptide(L)'
;MTRNACRIATLIAACTLGACASAPAERPVAGAGGGSPYTDDVFRLSGEADRAYRESRWLEAARKYRELTDAVPLDAYAWFRLGNTYAQQGDFHRAIVAYESSLERDASQAKPWFNLSTAYLLNAQTAMMKARAQLREGDPARAMIEARLDVLRTILHERIEDGATRTGVR
;
A
#
# COMPACT_ATOMS: atom_id res chain seq x y z
N MET A 1 48.74 -41.56 11.51
CA MET A 1 48.56 -42.38 12.73
C MET A 1 47.32 -41.84 13.40
N THR A 2 46.21 -42.49 13.56
CA THR A 2 45.73 -43.86 13.58
C THR A 2 44.27 -43.87 13.08
N ARG A 3 44.04 -44.84 12.24
CA ARG A 3 42.77 -45.38 11.74
C ARG A 3 41.95 -45.91 12.94
N ASN A 4 40.61 -45.69 12.97
CA ASN A 4 39.72 -46.71 13.49
C ASN A 4 38.41 -46.74 12.71
N ALA A 5 38.29 -47.84 11.98
CA ALA A 5 37.05 -48.31 11.41
C ALA A 5 36.27 -49.11 12.46
N CYS A 6 34.99 -48.98 12.54
CA CYS A 6 34.14 -50.02 13.13
C CYS A 6 32.71 -49.99 12.54
N ARG A 7 32.52 -50.94 11.67
CA ARG A 7 31.54 -52.05 11.71
C ARG A 7 30.06 -51.69 11.55
N ILE A 8 29.65 -52.06 10.39
CA ILE A 8 28.29 -52.39 9.90
C ILE A 8 27.61 -53.41 10.82
N ALA A 9 26.38 -53.13 11.17
CA ALA A 9 25.45 -54.16 11.63
C ALA A 9 24.15 -54.04 10.85
N THR A 10 24.02 -54.91 9.89
CA THR A 10 22.81 -55.19 9.09
C THR A 10 21.80 -55.87 9.99
N LEU A 11 20.61 -55.30 10.14
CA LEU A 11 19.41 -56.01 10.69
C LEU A 11 18.33 -55.92 9.64
N ILE A 12 18.14 -57.02 8.93
CA ILE A 12 16.99 -57.32 8.07
C ILE A 12 15.88 -57.77 8.99
N ALA A 13 14.82 -56.99 9.08
CA ALA A 13 13.54 -57.42 9.64
C ALA A 13 12.48 -57.39 8.54
N ALA A 14 12.13 -58.57 8.09
CA ALA A 14 10.99 -58.77 7.20
C ALA A 14 9.71 -58.51 8.00
N CYS A 15 8.88 -57.57 7.55
CA CYS A 15 7.51 -57.44 8.02
C CYS A 15 6.55 -57.46 6.83
N THR A 16 5.73 -58.41 6.92
CA THR A 16 4.61 -58.91 6.11
C THR A 16 3.68 -57.83 5.57
N LEU A 17 3.33 -58.02 4.28
CA LEU A 17 2.27 -57.34 3.54
C LEU A 17 0.91 -57.49 4.25
N GLY A 18 0.45 -56.41 4.83
CA GLY A 18 -0.96 -56.23 5.21
C GLY A 18 -1.59 -55.22 4.22
N ALA A 19 -2.25 -55.74 3.20
CA ALA A 19 -3.03 -54.91 2.28
C ALA A 19 -4.34 -54.49 2.99
N CYS A 20 -4.32 -53.33 3.63
CA CYS A 20 -5.55 -52.62 3.96
C CYS A 20 -5.87 -51.66 2.81
N ALA A 21 -6.81 -52.11 1.97
CA ALA A 21 -7.47 -51.23 0.99
C ALA A 21 -8.29 -50.19 1.77
N SER A 22 -7.65 -49.02 2.04
CA SER A 22 -8.39 -47.85 2.47
C SER A 22 -8.99 -47.21 1.22
N ALA A 23 -10.28 -47.32 1.04
CA ALA A 23 -11.04 -46.57 0.04
C ALA A 23 -10.70 -45.07 0.23
N PRO A 24 -10.46 -44.30 -0.87
CA PRO A 24 -10.32 -42.86 -0.76
C PRO A 24 -11.64 -42.30 -0.21
N ALA A 25 -11.58 -41.73 0.99
CA ALA A 25 -12.67 -40.91 1.49
C ALA A 25 -12.86 -39.76 0.47
N GLU A 26 -13.96 -39.86 -0.29
CA GLU A 26 -14.43 -38.75 -1.10
C GLU A 26 -14.62 -37.55 -0.14
N ARG A 27 -13.72 -36.58 -0.23
CA ARG A 27 -13.94 -35.28 0.40
C ARG A 27 -15.22 -34.74 -0.22
N PRO A 28 -16.24 -34.40 0.57
CA PRO A 28 -17.38 -33.71 0.02
C PRO A 28 -16.83 -32.41 -0.63
N VAL A 29 -16.98 -32.31 -1.95
CA VAL A 29 -16.79 -31.08 -2.68
C VAL A 29 -17.84 -30.13 -2.10
N ALA A 30 -17.44 -29.26 -1.16
CA ALA A 30 -18.30 -28.22 -0.64
C ALA A 30 -18.75 -27.40 -1.86
N GLY A 31 -20.06 -27.39 -2.07
CA GLY A 31 -20.70 -26.82 -3.23
C GLY A 31 -20.23 -25.39 -3.47
N ALA A 32 -19.92 -25.10 -4.71
CA ALA A 32 -19.76 -23.77 -5.21
C ALA A 32 -20.98 -22.91 -4.83
N GLY A 33 -20.77 -21.86 -4.01
CA GLY A 33 -21.82 -20.88 -3.81
C GLY A 33 -21.88 -20.13 -2.48
N GLY A 34 -21.00 -20.42 -1.52
CA GLY A 34 -20.99 -19.68 -0.26
C GLY A 34 -19.67 -18.93 -0.06
N GLY A 35 -19.56 -17.71 -0.56
CA GLY A 35 -18.50 -16.79 -0.13
C GLY A 35 -18.60 -16.65 1.39
N SER A 36 -17.46 -16.63 2.09
CA SER A 36 -17.46 -16.34 3.52
C SER A 36 -18.10 -14.95 3.72
N PRO A 37 -19.01 -14.75 4.68
CA PRO A 37 -19.60 -13.43 4.97
C PRO A 37 -18.53 -12.34 5.11
N TYR A 38 -17.35 -12.70 5.59
CA TYR A 38 -16.19 -11.81 5.68
C TYR A 38 -15.69 -11.32 4.30
N THR A 39 -15.64 -12.23 3.30
CA THR A 39 -15.21 -11.84 1.93
C THR A 39 -16.24 -10.96 1.26
N ASP A 40 -17.53 -11.24 1.43
CA ASP A 40 -18.62 -10.44 0.85
C ASP A 40 -18.65 -9.03 1.44
N ASP A 41 -18.43 -8.89 2.75
CA ASP A 41 -18.33 -7.59 3.42
C ASP A 41 -17.11 -6.78 2.96
N VAL A 42 -15.97 -7.42 2.78
CA VAL A 42 -14.75 -6.76 2.25
C VAL A 42 -14.96 -6.28 0.82
N PHE A 43 -15.58 -7.09 -0.06
CA PHE A 43 -15.89 -6.68 -1.42
C PHE A 43 -16.87 -5.51 -1.47
N ARG A 44 -17.93 -5.57 -0.66
CA ARG A 44 -18.90 -4.47 -0.55
C ARG A 44 -18.23 -3.19 -0.07
N LEU A 45 -17.41 -3.26 0.98
CA LEU A 45 -16.70 -2.12 1.56
C LEU A 45 -15.72 -1.50 0.57
N SER A 46 -14.96 -2.33 -0.17
CA SER A 46 -14.07 -1.89 -1.24
C SER A 46 -14.84 -1.16 -2.35
N GLY A 47 -15.97 -1.73 -2.79
CA GLY A 47 -16.83 -1.11 -3.80
C GLY A 47 -17.43 0.22 -3.35
N GLU A 48 -17.83 0.35 -2.09
CA GLU A 48 -18.32 1.59 -1.50
C GLU A 48 -17.22 2.66 -1.42
N ALA A 49 -16.01 2.26 -0.99
CA ALA A 49 -14.84 3.15 -0.93
C ALA A 49 -14.47 3.69 -2.32
N ASP A 50 -14.39 2.80 -3.31
CA ASP A 50 -14.08 3.17 -4.70
C ASP A 50 -15.16 4.07 -5.31
N ARG A 51 -16.42 3.84 -5.01
CA ARG A 51 -17.52 4.71 -5.45
C ARG A 51 -17.39 6.11 -4.85
N ALA A 52 -17.21 6.20 -3.53
CA ALA A 52 -17.03 7.47 -2.86
C ALA A 52 -15.81 8.24 -3.42
N TYR A 53 -14.72 7.53 -3.75
CA TYR A 53 -13.53 8.11 -4.37
C TYR A 53 -13.83 8.67 -5.76
N ARG A 54 -14.50 7.91 -6.64
CA ARG A 54 -14.85 8.35 -8.00
C ARG A 54 -15.80 9.56 -8.00
N GLU A 55 -16.66 9.64 -6.98
CA GLU A 55 -17.60 10.74 -6.79
C GLU A 55 -16.98 11.93 -6.04
N SER A 56 -15.66 11.91 -5.80
CA SER A 56 -14.92 12.95 -5.07
C SER A 56 -15.42 13.21 -3.65
N ARG A 57 -16.11 12.24 -3.05
CA ARG A 57 -16.57 12.28 -1.66
C ARG A 57 -15.42 11.88 -0.71
N TRP A 58 -14.39 12.72 -0.67
CA TRP A 58 -13.09 12.39 -0.08
C TRP A 58 -13.15 11.99 1.40
N LEU A 59 -13.99 12.64 2.20
CA LEU A 59 -14.13 12.30 3.62
C LEU A 59 -14.75 10.91 3.81
N GLU A 60 -15.75 10.58 3.02
CA GLU A 60 -16.38 9.26 3.05
C GLU A 60 -15.44 8.19 2.51
N ALA A 61 -14.76 8.46 1.39
CA ALA A 61 -13.77 7.56 0.83
C ALA A 61 -12.66 7.24 1.86
N ALA A 62 -12.13 8.25 2.56
CA ALA A 62 -11.11 8.05 3.58
C ALA A 62 -11.60 7.18 4.74
N ARG A 63 -12.85 7.38 5.19
CA ARG A 63 -13.45 6.55 6.23
C ARG A 63 -13.57 5.10 5.77
N LYS A 64 -14.08 4.87 4.56
CA LYS A 64 -14.27 3.54 3.99
C LYS A 64 -12.95 2.81 3.73
N TYR A 65 -11.93 3.50 3.18
CA TYR A 65 -10.63 2.87 3.01
C TYR A 65 -9.94 2.58 4.33
N ARG A 66 -10.12 3.37 5.39
CA ARG A 66 -9.63 3.01 6.74
C ARG A 66 -10.30 1.75 7.26
N GLU A 67 -11.63 1.68 7.19
CA GLU A 67 -12.37 0.47 7.55
C GLU A 67 -11.84 -0.76 6.77
N LEU A 68 -11.51 -0.56 5.48
CA LEU A 68 -10.94 -1.60 4.63
C LEU A 68 -9.52 -2.00 5.06
N THR A 69 -8.64 -1.03 5.37
CA THR A 69 -7.29 -1.31 5.86
C THR A 69 -7.28 -1.97 7.24
N ASP A 70 -8.29 -1.72 8.06
CA ASP A 70 -8.48 -2.40 9.34
C ASP A 70 -8.95 -3.85 9.15
N ALA A 71 -9.85 -4.08 8.17
CA ALA A 71 -10.37 -5.41 7.86
C ALA A 71 -9.34 -6.30 7.13
N VAL A 72 -8.56 -5.74 6.23
CA VAL A 72 -7.53 -6.44 5.43
C VAL A 72 -6.18 -5.72 5.52
N PRO A 73 -5.49 -5.79 6.66
CA PRO A 73 -4.29 -4.98 6.92
C PRO A 73 -3.12 -5.24 5.95
N LEU A 74 -3.10 -6.38 5.28
CA LEU A 74 -2.05 -6.76 4.33
C LEU A 74 -2.35 -6.33 2.89
N ASP A 75 -3.50 -5.73 2.62
CA ASP A 75 -3.84 -5.25 1.28
C ASP A 75 -3.10 -3.93 0.96
N ALA A 76 -1.99 -4.05 0.23
CA ALA A 76 -1.19 -2.91 -0.23
C ALA A 76 -2.02 -1.92 -1.07
N TYR A 77 -2.99 -2.41 -1.85
CA TYR A 77 -3.83 -1.57 -2.69
C TYR A 77 -4.78 -0.70 -1.87
N ALA A 78 -5.39 -1.25 -0.82
CA ALA A 78 -6.26 -0.48 0.09
C ALA A 78 -5.50 0.69 0.74
N TRP A 79 -4.27 0.45 1.22
CA TRP A 79 -3.39 1.47 1.76
C TRP A 79 -3.01 2.53 0.71
N PHE A 80 -2.69 2.12 -0.52
CA PHE A 80 -2.42 3.05 -1.63
C PHE A 80 -3.62 3.95 -1.92
N ARG A 81 -4.83 3.38 -1.98
CA ARG A 81 -6.07 4.13 -2.21
C ARG A 81 -6.39 5.10 -1.08
N LEU A 82 -6.11 4.70 0.17
CA LEU A 82 -6.22 5.58 1.33
C LEU A 82 -5.28 6.78 1.20
N GLY A 83 -4.02 6.53 0.81
CA GLY A 83 -3.04 7.58 0.55
C GLY A 83 -3.49 8.56 -0.53
N ASN A 84 -3.99 8.03 -1.66
CA ASN A 84 -4.56 8.88 -2.72
C ASN A 84 -5.71 9.74 -2.20
N THR A 85 -6.57 9.17 -1.36
CA THR A 85 -7.72 9.88 -0.79
C THR A 85 -7.29 11.03 0.13
N TYR A 86 -6.28 10.81 0.98
CA TYR A 86 -5.72 11.87 1.82
C TYR A 86 -5.02 12.95 1.00
N ALA A 87 -4.31 12.57 -0.08
CA ALA A 87 -3.68 13.53 -0.98
C ALA A 87 -4.72 14.44 -1.65
N GLN A 88 -5.88 13.90 -2.07
CA GLN A 88 -7.00 14.69 -2.60
C GLN A 88 -7.60 15.66 -1.57
N GLN A 89 -7.50 15.36 -0.29
CA GLN A 89 -7.90 16.26 0.80
C GLN A 89 -6.84 17.33 1.13
N GLY A 90 -5.66 17.27 0.50
CA GLY A 90 -4.51 18.11 0.86
C GLY A 90 -3.83 17.70 2.17
N ASP A 91 -4.21 16.56 2.75
CA ASP A 91 -3.56 16.03 3.95
C ASP A 91 -2.36 15.15 3.56
N PHE A 92 -1.30 15.83 3.17
CA PHE A 92 -0.10 15.16 2.68
C PHE A 92 0.63 14.37 3.77
N HIS A 93 0.47 14.77 5.03
CA HIS A 93 1.05 14.01 6.14
C HIS A 93 0.42 12.62 6.27
N ARG A 94 -0.92 12.52 6.30
CA ARG A 94 -1.60 11.22 6.33
C ARG A 94 -1.44 10.45 5.03
N ALA A 95 -1.34 11.14 3.88
CA ALA A 95 -1.05 10.49 2.61
C ALA A 95 0.31 9.78 2.61
N ILE A 96 1.36 10.42 3.13
CA ILE A 96 2.70 9.84 3.28
C ILE A 96 2.63 8.54 4.09
N VAL A 97 2.02 8.56 5.28
CA VAL A 97 1.90 7.37 6.14
C VAL A 97 1.18 6.22 5.43
N ALA A 98 0.11 6.53 4.68
CA ALA A 98 -0.64 5.51 3.97
C ALA A 98 0.15 4.93 2.77
N TYR A 99 0.91 5.75 2.04
CA TYR A 99 1.77 5.25 0.96
C TYR A 99 2.93 4.41 1.49
N GLU A 100 3.55 4.81 2.60
CA GLU A 100 4.59 4.01 3.27
C GLU A 100 4.02 2.67 3.72
N SER A 101 2.83 2.66 4.32
CA SER A 101 2.12 1.42 4.69
C SER A 101 1.82 0.53 3.48
N SER A 102 1.48 1.09 2.32
CA SER A 102 1.33 0.34 1.07
C SER A 102 2.65 -0.30 0.64
N LEU A 103 3.75 0.46 0.68
CA LEU A 103 5.08 0.02 0.26
C LEU A 103 5.73 -1.01 1.21
N GLU A 104 5.42 -0.96 2.50
CA GLU A 104 5.80 -2.00 3.46
C GLU A 104 5.20 -3.38 3.11
N ARG A 105 4.05 -3.39 2.45
CA ARG A 105 3.35 -4.60 2.04
C ARG A 105 3.74 -5.08 0.65
N ASP A 106 3.97 -4.13 -0.27
CA ASP A 106 4.43 -4.41 -1.63
C ASP A 106 5.29 -3.25 -2.16
N ALA A 107 6.59 -3.35 -1.98
CA ALA A 107 7.56 -2.35 -2.45
C ALA A 107 7.80 -2.39 -3.98
N SER A 108 7.27 -3.39 -4.70
CA SER A 108 7.49 -3.55 -6.14
C SER A 108 6.66 -2.58 -7.00
N GLN A 109 5.66 -1.95 -6.41
CA GLN A 109 4.74 -1.07 -7.12
C GLN A 109 5.32 0.34 -7.31
N ALA A 110 5.47 0.78 -8.55
CA ALA A 110 6.00 2.10 -8.88
C ALA A 110 5.05 3.26 -8.51
N LYS A 111 3.72 3.05 -8.58
CA LYS A 111 2.73 4.12 -8.33
C LYS A 111 2.76 4.66 -6.89
N PRO A 112 2.78 3.83 -5.84
CA PRO A 112 2.94 4.33 -4.47
C PRO A 112 4.24 5.11 -4.26
N TRP A 113 5.38 4.66 -4.81
CA TRP A 113 6.65 5.40 -4.76
C TRP A 113 6.54 6.78 -5.40
N PHE A 114 5.94 6.86 -6.58
CA PHE A 114 5.73 8.13 -7.29
C PHE A 114 4.84 9.09 -6.49
N ASN A 115 3.70 8.59 -5.97
CA ASN A 115 2.76 9.41 -5.21
C ASN A 115 3.35 9.83 -3.85
N LEU A 116 4.11 8.95 -3.19
CA LEU A 116 4.85 9.25 -1.97
C LEU A 116 5.84 10.40 -2.18
N SER A 117 6.64 10.34 -3.24
CA SER A 117 7.59 11.43 -3.55
C SER A 117 6.87 12.77 -3.79
N THR A 118 5.72 12.74 -4.46
CA THR A 118 4.90 13.94 -4.67
C THR A 118 4.30 14.47 -3.37
N ALA A 119 3.83 13.57 -2.50
CA ALA A 119 3.29 13.95 -1.19
C ALA A 119 4.36 14.59 -0.29
N TYR A 120 5.60 14.10 -0.33
CA TYR A 120 6.72 14.74 0.39
C TYR A 120 7.00 16.16 -0.11
N LEU A 121 7.00 16.39 -1.42
CA LEU A 121 7.21 17.72 -1.99
C LEU A 121 6.10 18.69 -1.59
N LEU A 122 4.84 18.26 -1.65
CA LEU A 122 3.68 19.08 -1.26
C LEU A 122 3.63 19.33 0.25
N ASN A 123 4.05 18.37 1.06
CA ASN A 123 4.18 18.53 2.50
C ASN A 123 5.28 19.52 2.86
N ALA A 124 6.44 19.44 2.17
CA ALA A 124 7.54 20.40 2.33
C ALA A 124 7.11 21.81 1.92
N GLN A 125 6.40 21.96 0.79
CA GLN A 125 5.84 23.25 0.37
C GLN A 125 4.91 23.84 1.45
N THR A 126 4.01 23.02 1.99
CA THR A 126 3.10 23.43 3.06
C THR A 126 3.84 23.89 4.30
N ALA A 127 4.89 23.16 4.72
CA ALA A 127 5.72 23.52 5.86
C ALA A 127 6.46 24.85 5.63
N MET A 128 7.02 25.06 4.44
CA MET A 128 7.71 26.33 4.08
C MET A 128 6.73 27.51 4.06
N MET A 129 5.50 27.30 3.55
CA MET A 129 4.47 28.35 3.59
C MET A 129 4.10 28.74 5.03
N LYS A 130 3.97 27.76 5.92
CA LYS A 130 3.73 28.00 7.35
C LYS A 130 4.91 28.74 8.00
N ALA A 131 6.15 28.33 7.71
CA ALA A 131 7.33 29.00 8.22
C ALA A 131 7.38 30.47 7.75
N ARG A 132 7.15 30.74 6.45
CA ARG A 132 7.09 32.08 5.90
C ARG A 132 6.07 32.97 6.61
N ALA A 133 4.90 32.41 6.94
CA ALA A 133 3.83 33.15 7.62
C ALA A 133 4.20 33.58 9.05
N GLN A 134 5.19 32.92 9.69
CA GLN A 134 5.67 33.29 11.04
C GLN A 134 6.81 34.34 11.02
N LEU A 135 7.39 34.62 9.86
CA LEU A 135 8.51 35.56 9.74
C LEU A 135 8.01 37.00 9.62
N ARG A 136 8.74 37.91 10.24
CA ARG A 136 8.49 39.35 10.10
C ARG A 136 8.85 39.82 8.70
N GLU A 137 8.28 40.94 8.29
CA GLU A 137 8.68 41.61 7.06
C GLU A 137 10.12 42.08 7.18
N GLY A 138 10.96 41.79 6.15
CA GLY A 138 12.40 42.10 6.18
C GLY A 138 13.29 41.03 6.81
N ASP A 139 12.74 39.94 7.34
CA ASP A 139 13.56 38.82 7.83
C ASP A 139 14.34 38.18 6.65
N PRO A 140 15.67 38.03 6.76
CA PRO A 140 16.49 37.45 5.68
C PRO A 140 16.08 36.00 5.31
N ALA A 141 15.54 35.23 6.26
CA ALA A 141 15.07 33.89 6.02
C ALA A 141 13.86 33.84 5.05
N ARG A 142 13.12 34.96 4.94
CA ARG A 142 11.96 35.04 4.05
C ARG A 142 12.34 34.87 2.59
N ALA A 143 13.38 35.62 2.14
CA ALA A 143 13.87 35.50 0.75
C ALA A 143 14.37 34.08 0.42
N MET A 144 15.06 33.45 1.37
CA MET A 144 15.52 32.05 1.20
C MET A 144 14.36 31.08 1.08
N ILE A 145 13.29 31.24 1.88
CA ILE A 145 12.11 30.38 1.80
C ILE A 145 11.38 30.59 0.47
N GLU A 146 11.23 31.83 0.03
CA GLU A 146 10.59 32.16 -1.25
C GLU A 146 11.32 31.54 -2.44
N ALA A 147 12.64 31.63 -2.48
CA ALA A 147 13.45 30.99 -3.52
C ALA A 147 13.25 29.46 -3.55
N ARG A 148 13.16 28.80 -2.38
CA ARG A 148 12.88 27.35 -2.30
C ARG A 148 11.46 27.00 -2.71
N LEU A 149 10.48 27.83 -2.36
CA LEU A 149 9.09 27.65 -2.79
C LEU A 149 8.97 27.75 -4.31
N ASP A 150 9.70 28.65 -4.97
CA ASP A 150 9.69 28.77 -6.42
C ASP A 150 10.28 27.53 -7.10
N VAL A 151 11.38 26.99 -6.59
CA VAL A 151 11.93 25.71 -7.07
C VAL A 151 10.91 24.57 -6.93
N LEU A 152 10.24 24.45 -5.78
CA LEU A 152 9.23 23.42 -5.57
C LEU A 152 8.04 23.58 -6.52
N ARG A 153 7.59 24.81 -6.80
CA ARG A 153 6.52 25.09 -7.76
C ARG A 153 6.91 24.63 -9.16
N THR A 154 8.13 24.92 -9.60
CA THR A 154 8.65 24.49 -10.90
C THR A 154 8.63 22.96 -11.02
N ILE A 155 9.19 22.25 -10.03
CA ILE A 155 9.22 20.78 -10.02
C ILE A 155 7.79 20.17 -10.04
N LEU A 156 6.87 20.75 -9.29
CA LEU A 156 5.49 20.27 -9.23
C LEU A 156 4.72 20.58 -10.53
N HIS A 157 5.01 21.70 -11.19
CA HIS A 157 4.38 22.08 -12.45
C HIS A 157 4.83 21.19 -13.62
N GLU A 158 6.13 20.97 -13.77
CA GLU A 158 6.69 20.05 -14.76
C GLU A 158 6.08 18.63 -14.63
N ARG A 159 5.85 18.16 -13.42
CA ARG A 159 5.19 16.87 -13.18
C ARG A 159 3.73 16.82 -13.64
N ILE A 160 2.99 17.92 -13.54
CA ILE A 160 1.59 17.99 -13.99
C ILE A 160 1.54 17.92 -15.51
N GLU A 161 2.42 18.63 -16.20
CA GLU A 161 2.49 18.64 -17.67
C GLU A 161 2.92 17.28 -18.22
N ASP A 162 3.93 16.64 -17.63
CA ASP A 162 4.37 15.28 -18.01
C ASP A 162 3.26 14.23 -17.79
N GLY A 163 2.50 14.35 -16.72
CA GLY A 163 1.35 13.49 -16.44
C GLY A 163 0.21 13.67 -17.45
N ALA A 164 -0.09 14.89 -17.83
CA ALA A 164 -1.13 15.23 -18.80
C ALA A 164 -0.79 14.76 -20.23
N THR A 165 0.47 14.89 -20.64
CA THR A 165 0.94 14.44 -21.95
C THR A 165 0.93 12.92 -22.09
N ARG A 166 1.19 12.17 -21.02
CA ARG A 166 1.15 10.69 -21.02
C ARG A 166 -0.25 10.10 -21.00
N THR A 167 -1.23 10.82 -20.49
CA THR A 167 -2.64 10.33 -20.42
C THR A 167 -3.47 10.68 -21.66
N GLY A 168 -2.92 11.42 -22.63
CA GLY A 168 -3.60 11.71 -23.91
C GLY A 168 -4.90 12.51 -23.79
N VAL A 169 -5.14 13.15 -22.65
CA VAL A 169 -6.29 14.04 -22.46
C VAL A 169 -5.92 15.40 -23.04
N ARG A 170 -6.32 15.63 -24.29
CA ARG A 170 -6.49 16.96 -24.90
C ARG A 170 -7.89 17.44 -24.64
#